data_e20c7a2aaef4012276d2606c6d82955c
#
_entry.id   e20c7a2aaef4012276d2606c6d82955c
#
_cell.length_a   1.000
_cell.length_b   1.000
_cell.length_c   1.000
_cell.angle_alpha   90.00
_cell.angle_beta   90.00
_cell.angle_gamma   90.00
#
_symmetry.space_group_name_H-M   'P 1'
#
loop_
_entity.id
_entity.type
_entity.pdbx_description
1 polymer ?
#
loop_
_entity_poly.entity_id
_entity_poly.type
_entity_poly.pdbx_seq_one_letter_code
_entity_poly.pdbx_strand_id
1 'polypeptide(L)'
;MHPLVRQIREALHGSYTDAEALSLAKMLLVEVFGFSTLELYGGKDRGFSEKEQEVLSDIVCRLQNHEPIQYIIGRETFMGLVFEVNENVLIPRPETQELVNWILEDRRSDEGCKILDIGTGSGCIPISLAHFMSGAELEAWDISDGALDVARRNASQNEVKVLFRRQNVFEAVPSSSCYDVIVSNPPYITEKEKVDMEANVLDWEPSIALFVPDTDPLLFYRKIAELGLEMLAAGGALYFEINRAYGEMMKTMLEDMGYNNVELRKDMFGNDRMIKAIK
;
A
#
# COMPACT_ATOMS: atom_id res chain seq x y z
N MET A 1 -4.35 23.75 -23.12
CA MET A 1 -3.39 22.92 -22.36
C MET A 1 -2.08 23.66 -22.27
N HIS A 2 -1.51 23.78 -21.08
CA HIS A 2 -0.29 24.56 -20.82
C HIS A 2 0.90 24.02 -21.66
N PRO A 3 1.80 24.89 -22.20
CA PRO A 3 2.95 24.45 -23.03
C PRO A 3 3.85 23.43 -22.32
N LEU A 4 4.09 23.59 -21.03
CA LEU A 4 4.89 22.65 -20.22
C LEU A 4 4.30 21.23 -20.19
N VAL A 5 2.97 21.08 -20.17
CA VAL A 5 2.35 19.74 -20.25
C VAL A 5 2.73 19.04 -21.55
N ARG A 6 2.74 19.79 -22.67
CA ARG A 6 3.15 19.25 -23.96
C ARG A 6 4.64 18.88 -23.95
N GLN A 7 5.49 19.78 -23.44
CA GLN A 7 6.94 19.56 -23.36
C GLN A 7 7.27 18.28 -22.54
N ILE A 8 6.67 18.13 -21.36
CA ILE A 8 6.90 16.94 -20.50
C ILE A 8 6.39 15.68 -21.21
N ARG A 9 5.18 15.74 -21.80
CA ARG A 9 4.62 14.59 -22.54
C ARG A 9 5.51 14.17 -23.70
N GLU A 10 6.03 15.13 -24.47
CA GLU A 10 6.96 14.86 -25.58
C GLU A 10 8.29 14.27 -25.06
N ALA A 11 8.80 14.76 -23.93
CA ALA A 11 10.02 14.23 -23.32
C ALA A 11 9.85 12.79 -22.79
N LEU A 12 8.65 12.42 -22.33
CA LEU A 12 8.33 11.07 -21.85
C LEU A 12 7.91 10.10 -22.97
N HIS A 13 7.80 10.60 -24.21
CA HIS A 13 7.46 9.75 -25.35
C HIS A 13 8.52 8.65 -25.57
N GLY A 14 8.05 7.42 -25.69
CA GLY A 14 8.91 6.23 -25.83
C GLY A 14 9.12 5.45 -24.52
N SER A 15 9.02 6.11 -23.36
CA SER A 15 9.04 5.43 -22.05
C SER A 15 7.64 5.14 -21.52
N TYR A 16 6.66 5.93 -21.92
CA TYR A 16 5.26 5.84 -21.47
C TYR A 16 4.28 5.95 -22.64
N THR A 17 3.07 5.43 -22.47
CA THR A 17 1.97 5.70 -23.39
C THR A 17 1.59 7.19 -23.34
N ASP A 18 0.95 7.68 -24.39
CA ASP A 18 0.53 9.10 -24.49
C ASP A 18 -0.41 9.51 -23.35
N ALA A 19 -1.25 8.59 -22.88
CA ALA A 19 -2.19 8.82 -21.77
C ALA A 19 -1.46 8.89 -20.41
N GLU A 20 -0.53 8.01 -20.17
CA GLU A 20 0.30 7.99 -18.96
C GLU A 20 1.21 9.23 -18.90
N ALA A 21 1.94 9.53 -19.98
CA ALA A 21 2.79 10.72 -20.09
C ALA A 21 2.00 12.01 -19.82
N LEU A 22 0.75 12.08 -20.30
CA LEU A 22 -0.14 13.21 -20.03
C LEU A 22 -0.53 13.30 -18.56
N SER A 23 -0.84 12.16 -17.93
CA SER A 23 -1.21 12.10 -16.51
C SER A 23 -0.02 12.46 -15.62
N LEU A 24 1.17 11.91 -15.90
CA LEU A 24 2.42 12.23 -15.22
C LEU A 24 2.77 13.71 -15.34
N ALA A 25 2.66 14.29 -16.55
CA ALA A 25 2.93 15.71 -16.77
C ALA A 25 2.03 16.62 -15.93
N LYS A 26 0.73 16.30 -15.83
CA LYS A 26 -0.21 17.07 -15.02
C LYS A 26 0.08 16.92 -13.54
N MET A 27 0.29 15.68 -13.06
CA MET A 27 0.59 15.40 -11.67
C MET A 27 1.87 16.12 -11.24
N LEU A 28 2.93 16.05 -12.05
CA LEU A 28 4.19 16.74 -11.79
C LEU A 28 4.02 18.26 -11.64
N LEU A 29 3.28 18.88 -12.55
CA LEU A 29 3.07 20.34 -12.51
C LEU A 29 2.24 20.76 -11.29
N VAL A 30 1.27 19.96 -10.88
CA VAL A 30 0.44 20.23 -9.69
C VAL A 30 1.25 19.98 -8.41
N GLU A 31 1.80 18.79 -8.27
CA GLU A 31 2.36 18.31 -6.99
C GLU A 31 3.74 18.91 -6.67
N VAL A 32 4.56 19.16 -7.69
CA VAL A 32 5.93 19.68 -7.49
C VAL A 32 5.99 21.18 -7.72
N PHE A 33 5.35 21.67 -8.78
CA PHE A 33 5.45 23.08 -9.16
C PHE A 33 4.24 23.92 -8.71
N GLY A 34 3.24 23.33 -8.07
CA GLY A 34 2.11 24.03 -7.46
C GLY A 34 1.16 24.67 -8.48
N PHE A 35 1.05 24.12 -9.69
CA PHE A 35 0.08 24.59 -10.69
C PHE A 35 -1.34 24.27 -10.26
N SER A 36 -2.21 25.27 -10.33
CA SER A 36 -3.64 25.05 -10.21
C SER A 36 -4.21 24.42 -11.49
N THR A 37 -5.36 23.77 -11.38
CA THR A 37 -6.11 23.24 -12.52
C THR A 37 -6.40 24.34 -13.56
N LEU A 38 -6.68 25.58 -13.12
CA LEU A 38 -6.93 26.70 -14.00
C LEU A 38 -5.70 27.08 -14.82
N GLU A 39 -4.50 27.04 -14.23
CA GLU A 39 -3.24 27.33 -14.94
C GLU A 39 -2.94 26.24 -15.96
N LEU A 40 -3.18 24.96 -15.64
CA LEU A 40 -2.98 23.85 -16.58
C LEU A 40 -3.86 23.96 -17.84
N TYR A 41 -5.08 24.45 -17.71
CA TYR A 41 -6.04 24.51 -18.82
C TYR A 41 -6.25 25.92 -19.37
N GLY A 42 -6.05 26.97 -18.55
CA GLY A 42 -6.35 28.36 -18.90
C GLY A 42 -5.26 29.10 -19.68
N GLY A 43 -4.11 28.49 -19.90
CA GLY A 43 -3.08 29.02 -20.80
C GLY A 43 -2.36 30.29 -20.32
N LYS A 44 -2.43 30.65 -19.02
CA LYS A 44 -1.51 31.68 -18.47
C LYS A 44 -0.10 31.12 -18.47
N ASP A 45 0.74 31.74 -19.28
CA ASP A 45 2.16 31.36 -19.40
C ASP A 45 2.91 31.75 -18.12
N ARG A 46 2.98 30.81 -17.18
CA ARG A 46 3.94 30.86 -16.09
C ARG A 46 5.24 30.24 -16.60
N GLY A 47 6.19 31.08 -17.02
CA GLY A 47 7.52 30.63 -17.35
C GLY A 47 8.22 30.00 -16.13
N PHE A 48 9.06 29.02 -16.37
CA PHE A 48 9.94 28.44 -15.34
C PHE A 48 11.23 29.27 -15.21
N SER A 49 11.66 29.49 -13.99
CA SER A 49 13.02 29.94 -13.68
C SER A 49 14.04 28.89 -14.10
N GLU A 50 15.30 29.27 -14.25
CA GLU A 50 16.40 28.33 -14.54
C GLU A 50 16.43 27.16 -13.56
N LYS A 51 16.27 27.45 -12.24
CA LYS A 51 16.22 26.42 -11.19
C LYS A 51 15.03 25.46 -11.35
N GLU A 52 13.84 25.96 -11.69
CA GLU A 52 12.68 25.11 -11.94
C GLU A 52 12.88 24.25 -13.20
N GLN A 53 13.57 24.76 -14.21
CA GLN A 53 13.92 23.97 -15.41
C GLN A 53 14.93 22.85 -15.10
N GLU A 54 15.92 23.11 -14.25
CA GLU A 54 16.87 22.10 -13.78
C GLU A 54 16.15 20.97 -13.01
N VAL A 55 15.26 21.33 -12.06
CA VAL A 55 14.44 20.38 -11.32
C VAL A 55 13.55 19.58 -12.25
N LEU A 56 12.89 20.22 -13.22
CA LEU A 56 12.07 19.53 -14.22
C LEU A 56 12.89 18.54 -15.05
N SER A 57 14.09 18.94 -15.48
CA SER A 57 14.97 18.08 -16.27
C SER A 57 15.41 16.85 -15.49
N ASP A 58 15.76 17.00 -14.20
CA ASP A 58 16.10 15.89 -13.31
C ASP A 58 14.92 14.92 -13.17
N ILE A 59 13.73 15.44 -12.85
CA ILE A 59 12.54 14.62 -12.67
C ILE A 59 12.16 13.88 -13.96
N VAL A 60 12.24 14.53 -15.10
CA VAL A 60 11.97 13.88 -16.41
C VAL A 60 12.97 12.75 -16.65
N CYS A 61 14.24 12.93 -16.33
CA CYS A 61 15.26 11.89 -16.45
C CYS A 61 14.94 10.69 -15.53
N ARG A 62 14.53 10.93 -14.29
CA ARG A 62 14.11 9.89 -13.33
C ARG A 62 12.88 9.13 -13.83
N LEU A 63 11.88 9.83 -14.34
CA LEU A 63 10.70 9.20 -14.95
C LEU A 63 11.06 8.36 -16.18
N GLN A 64 11.97 8.84 -17.05
CA GLN A 64 12.44 8.06 -18.21
C GLN A 64 13.13 6.75 -17.80
N ASN A 65 13.68 6.69 -16.59
CA ASN A 65 14.21 5.49 -15.96
C ASN A 65 13.15 4.70 -15.17
N HIS A 66 11.86 4.97 -15.40
CA HIS A 66 10.71 4.32 -14.76
C HIS A 66 10.66 4.45 -13.23
N GLU A 67 11.35 5.45 -12.63
CA GLU A 67 11.18 5.70 -11.20
C GLU A 67 9.73 6.14 -10.90
N PRO A 68 9.04 5.52 -9.91
CA PRO A 68 7.67 5.88 -9.57
C PRO A 68 7.56 7.36 -9.22
N ILE A 69 6.57 8.04 -9.81
CA ILE A 69 6.35 9.47 -9.54
C ILE A 69 6.12 9.74 -8.04
N GLN A 70 5.55 8.81 -7.32
CA GLN A 70 5.34 8.90 -5.88
C GLN A 70 6.67 8.98 -5.10
N TYR A 71 7.68 8.20 -5.52
CA TYR A 71 9.02 8.30 -4.93
C TYR A 71 9.73 9.60 -5.29
N ILE A 72 9.50 10.09 -6.51
CA ILE A 72 10.03 11.38 -6.96
C ILE A 72 9.43 12.53 -6.14
N ILE A 73 8.12 12.49 -5.89
CA ILE A 73 7.39 13.47 -5.11
C ILE A 73 7.63 13.25 -3.60
N GLY A 74 7.95 12.02 -3.19
CA GLY A 74 8.18 11.61 -1.81
C GLY A 74 6.91 11.35 -1.02
N ARG A 75 5.73 11.32 -1.65
CA ARG A 75 4.44 11.09 -0.97
C ARG A 75 3.40 10.44 -1.85
N GLU A 76 2.42 9.80 -1.18
CA GLU A 76 1.18 9.28 -1.77
C GLU A 76 -0.02 9.65 -0.89
N THR A 77 -1.18 9.78 -1.51
CA THR A 77 -2.45 10.02 -0.78
C THR A 77 -3.22 8.71 -0.66
N PHE A 78 -3.54 8.31 0.57
CA PHE A 78 -4.30 7.10 0.85
C PHE A 78 -5.42 7.41 1.84
N MET A 79 -6.68 7.12 1.48
CA MET A 79 -7.88 7.43 2.27
C MET A 79 -7.98 8.91 2.72
N GLY A 80 -7.46 9.84 1.91
CA GLY A 80 -7.45 11.27 2.22
C GLY A 80 -6.33 11.71 3.18
N LEU A 81 -5.51 10.79 3.65
CA LEU A 81 -4.31 11.04 4.43
C LEU A 81 -3.07 11.09 3.53
N VAL A 82 -2.05 11.84 3.93
CA VAL A 82 -0.79 11.94 3.19
C VAL A 82 0.25 11.03 3.84
N PHE A 83 0.88 10.19 3.04
CA PHE A 83 1.93 9.25 3.45
C PHE A 83 3.25 9.58 2.75
N GLU A 84 4.32 9.71 3.52
CA GLU A 84 5.68 9.66 2.97
C GLU A 84 5.92 8.28 2.38
N VAL A 85 6.52 8.24 1.19
CA VAL A 85 6.93 6.99 0.52
C VAL A 85 8.33 7.16 -0.09
N ASN A 86 9.09 6.07 -0.05
CA ASN A 86 10.41 5.96 -0.66
C ASN A 86 10.70 4.48 -0.96
N GLU A 87 11.89 4.18 -1.45
CA GLU A 87 12.33 2.83 -1.84
C GLU A 87 12.29 1.77 -0.72
N ASN A 88 12.03 2.15 0.53
CA ASN A 88 11.89 1.21 1.65
C ASN A 88 10.49 0.65 1.84
N VAL A 89 9.47 1.20 1.16
CA VAL A 89 8.08 0.83 1.36
C VAL A 89 7.33 0.65 0.04
N LEU A 90 6.42 -0.31 0.00
CA LEU A 90 5.45 -0.41 -1.09
C LEU A 90 4.60 0.86 -1.15
N ILE A 91 4.39 1.40 -2.35
CA ILE A 91 3.48 2.53 -2.55
C ILE A 91 2.05 2.07 -2.23
N PRO A 92 1.31 2.75 -1.34
CA PRO A 92 -0.06 2.38 -1.01
C PRO A 92 -0.95 2.24 -2.24
N ARG A 93 -1.70 1.14 -2.34
CA ARG A 93 -2.54 0.83 -3.51
C ARG A 93 -4.01 1.14 -3.25
N PRO A 94 -4.77 1.52 -4.29
CA PRO A 94 -6.21 1.75 -4.16
C PRO A 94 -6.98 0.53 -3.63
N GLU A 95 -6.58 -0.69 -4.00
CA GLU A 95 -7.20 -1.94 -3.55
C GLU A 95 -7.03 -2.13 -2.04
N THR A 96 -5.91 -1.70 -1.47
CA THR A 96 -5.68 -1.73 -0.01
C THR A 96 -6.63 -0.78 0.73
N GLN A 97 -7.11 0.32 0.09
CA GLN A 97 -8.15 1.17 0.69
C GLN A 97 -9.47 0.41 0.85
N GLU A 98 -9.80 -0.48 -0.08
CA GLU A 98 -11.02 -1.31 0.02
C GLU A 98 -10.94 -2.28 1.20
N LEU A 99 -9.75 -2.86 1.47
CA LEU A 99 -9.51 -3.70 2.64
C LEU A 99 -9.71 -2.91 3.94
N VAL A 100 -9.14 -1.70 4.04
CA VAL A 100 -9.33 -0.83 5.22
C VAL A 100 -10.79 -0.44 5.38
N ASN A 101 -11.48 -0.09 4.29
CA ASN A 101 -12.91 0.23 4.32
C ASN A 101 -13.74 -0.95 4.82
N TRP A 102 -13.41 -2.20 4.42
CA TRP A 102 -14.11 -3.37 4.91
C TRP A 102 -13.96 -3.55 6.43
N ILE A 103 -12.76 -3.35 6.96
CA ILE A 103 -12.53 -3.40 8.43
C ILE A 103 -13.35 -2.29 9.12
N LEU A 104 -13.39 -1.08 8.55
CA LEU A 104 -14.19 0.03 9.08
C LEU A 104 -15.69 -0.26 9.03
N GLU A 105 -16.21 -0.89 7.98
CA GLU A 105 -17.60 -1.33 7.89
C GLU A 105 -17.95 -2.28 9.02
N ASP A 106 -17.08 -3.24 9.32
CA ASP A 106 -17.32 -4.29 10.29
C ASP A 106 -17.10 -3.84 11.75
N ARG A 107 -16.16 -2.92 12.01
CA ARG A 107 -15.59 -2.68 13.35
C ARG A 107 -15.52 -1.21 13.79
N ARG A 108 -15.96 -0.25 13.00
CA ARG A 108 -15.79 1.19 13.28
C ARG A 108 -16.37 1.63 14.63
N SER A 109 -17.42 0.98 15.09
CA SER A 109 -18.09 1.30 16.36
C SER A 109 -17.53 0.55 17.56
N ASP A 110 -16.54 -0.33 17.38
CA ASP A 110 -15.99 -1.16 18.46
C ASP A 110 -14.99 -0.33 19.29
N GLU A 111 -15.42 0.13 20.46
CA GLU A 111 -14.55 0.85 21.39
C GLU A 111 -13.44 -0.07 21.93
N GLY A 112 -12.19 0.41 21.91
CA GLY A 112 -11.03 -0.35 22.41
C GLY A 112 -10.63 -1.54 21.54
N CYS A 113 -11.06 -1.59 20.27
CA CYS A 113 -10.70 -2.63 19.33
C CYS A 113 -9.18 -2.74 19.19
N LYS A 114 -8.63 -3.94 19.40
CA LYS A 114 -7.19 -4.21 19.29
C LYS A 114 -6.87 -4.79 17.93
N ILE A 115 -6.05 -4.09 17.17
CA ILE A 115 -5.74 -4.42 15.78
C ILE A 115 -4.24 -4.59 15.61
N LEU A 116 -3.84 -5.70 14.96
CA LEU A 116 -2.48 -5.96 14.54
C LEU A 116 -2.40 -5.92 13.02
N ASP A 117 -1.51 -5.09 12.49
CA ASP A 117 -1.13 -5.09 11.08
C ASP A 117 0.23 -5.79 10.90
N ILE A 118 0.30 -6.79 10.01
CA ILE A 118 1.52 -7.56 9.76
C ILE A 118 2.04 -7.27 8.35
N GLY A 119 3.30 -6.80 8.26
CA GLY A 119 3.88 -6.31 7.02
C GLY A 119 3.42 -4.89 6.70
N THR A 120 3.59 -4.00 7.68
CA THR A 120 2.95 -2.67 7.67
C THR A 120 3.47 -1.73 6.58
N GLY A 121 4.69 -1.92 6.06
CA GLY A 121 5.28 -1.05 5.04
C GLY A 121 5.26 0.42 5.43
N SER A 122 4.57 1.24 4.66
CA SER A 122 4.39 2.68 4.93
C SER A 122 3.53 3.00 6.17
N GLY A 123 2.87 2.00 6.75
CA GLY A 123 1.90 2.17 7.83
C GLY A 123 0.50 2.58 7.35
N CYS A 124 0.21 2.53 6.05
CA CYS A 124 -1.05 3.06 5.49
C CYS A 124 -2.29 2.38 6.08
N ILE A 125 -2.26 1.08 6.35
CA ILE A 125 -3.38 0.35 6.97
C ILE A 125 -3.59 0.80 8.43
N PRO A 126 -2.63 0.62 9.37
CA PRO A 126 -2.88 0.88 10.79
C PRO A 126 -3.06 2.37 11.07
N ILE A 127 -2.39 3.26 10.33
CA ILE A 127 -2.55 4.71 10.49
C ILE A 127 -3.94 5.15 10.07
N SER A 128 -4.47 4.63 8.96
CA SER A 128 -5.83 4.92 8.52
C SER A 128 -6.87 4.37 9.51
N LEU A 129 -6.69 3.14 10.01
CA LEU A 129 -7.56 2.58 11.02
C LEU A 129 -7.53 3.42 12.31
N ALA A 130 -6.34 3.83 12.78
CA ALA A 130 -6.20 4.71 13.95
C ALA A 130 -6.89 6.08 13.77
N HIS A 131 -6.86 6.62 12.55
CA HIS A 131 -7.50 7.90 12.23
C HIS A 131 -9.04 7.80 12.23
N PHE A 132 -9.60 6.71 11.68
CA PHE A 132 -11.04 6.56 11.49
C PHE A 132 -11.76 5.79 12.59
N MET A 133 -11.02 5.09 13.50
CA MET A 133 -11.56 4.33 14.63
C MET A 133 -11.10 4.96 15.95
N SER A 134 -11.97 5.79 16.53
CA SER A 134 -11.66 6.42 17.82
C SER A 134 -11.50 5.37 18.93
N GLY A 135 -10.38 5.41 19.65
CA GLY A 135 -10.12 4.51 20.78
C GLY A 135 -9.56 3.13 20.39
N ALA A 136 -9.35 2.83 19.11
CA ALA A 136 -8.69 1.58 18.70
C ALA A 136 -7.21 1.55 19.15
N GLU A 137 -6.74 0.37 19.57
CA GLU A 137 -5.34 0.11 19.92
C GLU A 137 -4.63 -0.56 18.75
N LEU A 138 -3.72 0.16 18.09
CA LEU A 138 -3.03 -0.29 16.88
C LEU A 138 -1.60 -0.75 17.19
N GLU A 139 -1.28 -1.97 16.81
CA GLU A 139 0.08 -2.50 16.74
C GLU A 139 0.40 -2.87 15.29
N ALA A 140 1.64 -2.64 14.87
CA ALA A 140 2.07 -2.90 13.50
C ALA A 140 3.47 -3.51 13.47
N TRP A 141 3.63 -4.57 12.69
CA TRP A 141 4.88 -5.29 12.54
C TRP A 141 5.45 -5.14 11.13
N ASP A 142 6.76 -5.02 11.06
CA ASP A 142 7.51 -5.17 9.82
C ASP A 142 8.89 -5.78 10.12
N ILE A 143 9.49 -6.43 9.14
CA ILE A 143 10.85 -6.96 9.26
C ILE A 143 11.90 -5.88 8.93
N SER A 144 11.53 -4.88 8.13
CA SER A 144 12.37 -3.80 7.63
C SER A 144 12.42 -2.62 8.60
N ASP A 145 13.60 -2.30 9.12
CA ASP A 145 13.78 -1.08 9.92
C ASP A 145 13.50 0.18 9.09
N GLY A 146 13.87 0.19 7.79
CA GLY A 146 13.59 1.31 6.89
C GLY A 146 12.09 1.56 6.70
N ALA A 147 11.29 0.49 6.55
CA ALA A 147 9.83 0.60 6.47
C ALA A 147 9.23 1.14 7.80
N LEU A 148 9.68 0.62 8.93
CA LEU A 148 9.23 1.09 10.23
C LEU A 148 9.58 2.57 10.50
N ASP A 149 10.71 3.04 9.99
CA ASP A 149 11.08 4.45 10.12
C ASP A 149 10.16 5.35 9.27
N VAL A 150 9.79 4.92 8.06
CA VAL A 150 8.76 5.60 7.25
C VAL A 150 7.42 5.59 7.97
N ALA A 151 6.97 4.42 8.45
CA ALA A 151 5.68 4.27 9.14
C ALA A 151 5.58 5.14 10.40
N ARG A 152 6.65 5.26 11.19
CA ARG A 152 6.69 6.16 12.37
C ARG A 152 6.56 7.63 11.98
N ARG A 153 7.23 8.07 10.92
CA ARG A 153 7.08 9.44 10.41
C ARG A 153 5.65 9.69 9.92
N ASN A 154 5.08 8.74 9.20
CA ASN A 154 3.70 8.81 8.73
C ASN A 154 2.68 8.89 9.88
N ALA A 155 2.86 8.09 10.93
CA ALA A 155 2.01 8.16 12.11
C ALA A 155 2.10 9.52 12.82
N SER A 156 3.32 10.07 12.95
CA SER A 156 3.54 11.39 13.51
C SER A 156 2.90 12.50 12.66
N GLN A 157 3.07 12.42 11.34
CA GLN A 157 2.50 13.40 10.39
C GLN A 157 0.97 13.41 10.40
N ASN A 158 0.35 12.24 10.55
CA ASN A 158 -1.11 12.08 10.59
C ASN A 158 -1.68 12.13 12.03
N GLU A 159 -0.86 12.49 13.01
CA GLU A 159 -1.24 12.72 14.41
C GLU A 159 -1.94 11.53 15.09
N VAL A 160 -1.56 10.29 14.72
CA VAL A 160 -2.10 9.07 15.29
C VAL A 160 -1.05 8.27 16.08
N LYS A 161 -1.52 7.38 16.96
CA LYS A 161 -0.68 6.50 17.76
C LYS A 161 -0.79 5.08 17.24
N VAL A 162 0.34 4.50 16.86
CA VAL A 162 0.51 3.10 16.47
C VAL A 162 1.77 2.57 17.14
N LEU A 163 1.70 1.37 17.72
CA LEU A 163 2.86 0.69 18.31
C LEU A 163 3.59 -0.08 17.20
N PHE A 164 4.72 0.42 16.73
CA PHE A 164 5.53 -0.23 15.71
C PHE A 164 6.59 -1.14 16.31
N ARG A 165 6.66 -2.40 15.85
CA ARG A 165 7.65 -3.38 16.25
C ARG A 165 8.36 -3.99 15.05
N ARG A 166 9.69 -4.14 15.16
CA ARG A 166 10.42 -4.98 14.23
C ARG A 166 10.18 -6.45 14.56
N GLN A 167 9.51 -7.16 13.65
CA GLN A 167 9.16 -8.55 13.84
C GLN A 167 9.21 -9.32 12.52
N ASN A 168 10.00 -10.39 12.49
CA ASN A 168 9.90 -11.40 11.44
C ASN A 168 8.70 -12.31 11.76
N VAL A 169 7.73 -12.39 10.86
CA VAL A 169 6.52 -13.21 11.05
C VAL A 169 6.83 -14.69 11.23
N PHE A 170 7.90 -15.19 10.61
CA PHE A 170 8.32 -16.59 10.73
C PHE A 170 8.99 -16.93 12.07
N GLU A 171 9.47 -15.93 12.78
CA GLU A 171 10.11 -16.04 14.09
C GLU A 171 9.20 -15.56 15.23
N ALA A 172 8.00 -15.07 14.88
CA ALA A 172 7.06 -14.57 15.87
C ALA A 172 6.62 -15.69 16.81
N VAL A 173 6.75 -15.43 18.09
CA VAL A 173 6.22 -16.28 19.16
C VAL A 173 4.90 -15.67 19.58
N PRO A 174 3.78 -16.42 19.50
CA PRO A 174 2.49 -15.92 19.92
C PRO A 174 2.54 -15.44 21.37
N SER A 175 2.09 -14.22 21.59
CA SER A 175 1.89 -13.71 22.96
C SER A 175 0.45 -13.98 23.37
N SER A 176 0.19 -13.94 24.68
CA SER A 176 -1.19 -14.02 25.22
C SER A 176 -2.05 -12.79 24.87
N SER A 177 -1.59 -11.92 24.00
CA SER A 177 -2.34 -10.77 23.51
C SER A 177 -3.49 -11.26 22.65
N CYS A 178 -4.70 -10.82 22.97
CA CYS A 178 -5.87 -11.13 22.17
C CYS A 178 -6.20 -9.90 21.32
N TYR A 179 -6.03 -10.04 19.99
CA TYR A 179 -6.45 -9.03 19.03
C TYR A 179 -7.88 -9.31 18.56
N ASP A 180 -8.65 -8.28 18.34
CA ASP A 180 -9.97 -8.38 17.73
C ASP A 180 -9.87 -8.48 16.21
N VAL A 181 -8.81 -7.88 15.65
CA VAL A 181 -8.50 -7.92 14.21
C VAL A 181 -7.01 -8.16 14.00
N ILE A 182 -6.69 -9.07 13.09
CA ILE A 182 -5.36 -9.15 12.46
C ILE A 182 -5.56 -8.85 10.97
N VAL A 183 -4.77 -7.94 10.43
CA VAL A 183 -4.82 -7.57 9.01
C VAL A 183 -3.43 -7.68 8.40
N SER A 184 -3.35 -8.03 7.12
CA SER A 184 -2.09 -8.03 6.38
C SER A 184 -2.32 -7.87 4.88
N ASN A 185 -1.43 -7.09 4.27
CA ASN A 185 -1.16 -7.12 2.83
C ASN A 185 0.26 -7.69 2.65
N PRO A 186 0.45 -9.01 2.75
CA PRO A 186 1.78 -9.61 2.71
C PRO A 186 2.28 -9.75 1.27
N PRO A 187 3.57 -10.05 1.05
CA PRO A 187 4.08 -10.40 -0.27
C PRO A 187 3.29 -11.60 -0.84
N TYR A 188 2.85 -11.46 -2.11
CA TYR A 188 2.01 -12.50 -2.74
C TYR A 188 2.27 -12.72 -4.25
N ILE A 189 3.19 -11.97 -4.85
CA ILE A 189 3.52 -12.11 -6.27
C ILE A 189 4.52 -13.24 -6.44
N THR A 190 4.22 -14.22 -7.27
CA THR A 190 5.15 -15.31 -7.55
C THR A 190 6.26 -14.86 -8.50
N GLU A 191 7.41 -15.53 -8.47
CA GLU A 191 8.54 -15.23 -9.36
C GLU A 191 8.16 -15.28 -10.84
N LYS A 192 7.21 -16.16 -11.21
CA LYS A 192 6.71 -16.29 -12.59
C LYS A 192 5.90 -15.09 -13.06
N GLU A 193 5.24 -14.38 -12.15
CA GLU A 193 4.42 -13.23 -12.46
C GLU A 193 5.28 -11.98 -12.76
N LYS A 194 6.60 -12.00 -12.48
CA LYS A 194 7.53 -10.89 -12.78
C LYS A 194 7.52 -10.46 -14.24
N VAL A 195 7.29 -11.40 -15.17
CA VAL A 195 7.31 -11.10 -16.61
C VAL A 195 6.19 -10.17 -17.06
N ASP A 196 5.10 -10.13 -16.29
CA ASP A 196 3.92 -9.33 -16.58
C ASP A 196 3.88 -8.02 -15.76
N MET A 197 4.92 -7.75 -14.96
CA MET A 197 4.97 -6.57 -14.09
C MET A 197 5.58 -5.37 -14.81
N GLU A 198 5.09 -4.19 -14.44
CA GLU A 198 5.63 -2.93 -14.92
C GLU A 198 7.03 -2.66 -14.34
N ALA A 199 7.90 -2.04 -15.15
CA ALA A 199 9.29 -1.76 -14.78
C ALA A 199 9.41 -0.87 -13.53
N ASN A 200 8.49 0.08 -13.34
CA ASN A 200 8.45 0.94 -12.17
C ASN A 200 8.25 0.19 -10.86
N VAL A 201 7.58 -0.97 -10.88
CA VAL A 201 7.41 -1.81 -9.71
C VAL A 201 8.63 -2.71 -9.52
N LEU A 202 9.06 -3.39 -10.61
CA LEU A 202 10.15 -4.36 -10.55
C LEU A 202 11.49 -3.77 -10.13
N ASP A 203 11.81 -2.58 -10.66
CA ASP A 203 13.14 -2.00 -10.53
C ASP A 203 13.26 -1.07 -9.31
N TRP A 204 12.14 -0.63 -8.74
CA TRP A 204 12.13 0.43 -7.74
C TRP A 204 11.48 0.05 -6.42
N GLU A 205 10.41 -0.76 -6.42
CA GLU A 205 9.75 -1.11 -5.17
C GLU A 205 10.47 -2.27 -4.46
N PRO A 206 10.46 -2.33 -3.11
CA PRO A 206 11.25 -3.29 -2.37
C PRO A 206 10.79 -4.73 -2.66
N SER A 207 11.67 -5.54 -3.23
CA SER A 207 11.38 -6.93 -3.62
C SER A 207 10.88 -7.80 -2.46
N ILE A 208 11.33 -7.50 -1.23
CA ILE A 208 10.86 -8.17 -0.01
C ILE A 208 9.37 -7.94 0.28
N ALA A 209 8.79 -6.84 -0.22
CA ALA A 209 7.37 -6.52 -0.06
C ALA A 209 6.51 -7.13 -1.18
N LEU A 210 7.11 -7.71 -2.22
CA LEU A 210 6.39 -8.14 -3.41
C LEU A 210 6.34 -9.66 -3.56
N PHE A 211 7.48 -10.37 -3.38
CA PHE A 211 7.65 -11.70 -3.93
C PHE A 211 7.57 -12.84 -2.94
N VAL A 212 6.98 -13.94 -3.44
CA VAL A 212 6.93 -15.25 -2.79
C VAL A 212 7.50 -16.33 -3.73
N PRO A 213 8.01 -17.46 -3.20
CA PRO A 213 8.43 -18.57 -4.02
C PRO A 213 7.27 -19.15 -4.85
N ASP A 214 7.52 -19.50 -6.11
CA ASP A 214 6.56 -20.20 -6.99
C ASP A 214 6.03 -21.50 -6.39
N THR A 215 6.83 -22.17 -5.55
CA THR A 215 6.50 -23.44 -4.93
C THR A 215 5.52 -23.33 -3.78
N ASP A 216 5.36 -22.13 -3.20
CA ASP A 216 4.42 -21.88 -2.10
C ASP A 216 3.88 -20.44 -2.14
N PRO A 217 2.91 -20.13 -3.00
CA PRO A 217 2.31 -18.81 -3.12
C PRO A 217 1.52 -18.39 -1.87
N LEU A 218 1.17 -19.32 -0.99
CA LEU A 218 0.44 -19.07 0.26
C LEU A 218 1.32 -18.99 1.50
N LEU A 219 2.64 -18.96 1.34
CA LEU A 219 3.62 -19.04 2.42
C LEU A 219 3.34 -18.06 3.59
N PHE A 220 3.22 -16.77 3.30
CA PHE A 220 2.95 -15.76 4.32
C PHE A 220 1.54 -15.87 4.89
N TYR A 221 0.55 -16.11 4.05
CA TYR A 221 -0.84 -16.25 4.47
C TYR A 221 -1.01 -17.38 5.48
N ARG A 222 -0.43 -18.57 5.20
CA ARG A 222 -0.49 -19.71 6.11
C ARG A 222 0.15 -19.38 7.44
N LYS A 223 1.36 -18.77 7.42
CA LYS A 223 2.04 -18.42 8.66
C LYS A 223 1.27 -17.39 9.49
N ILE A 224 0.71 -16.36 8.85
CA ILE A 224 -0.09 -15.34 9.54
C ILE A 224 -1.39 -15.95 10.07
N ALA A 225 -2.03 -16.84 9.32
CA ALA A 225 -3.22 -17.56 9.78
C ALA A 225 -2.93 -18.48 10.99
N GLU A 226 -1.79 -19.17 11.00
CA GLU A 226 -1.35 -19.95 12.20
C GLU A 226 -1.23 -19.05 13.43
N LEU A 227 -0.55 -17.90 13.30
CA LEU A 227 -0.45 -16.90 14.38
C LEU A 227 -1.82 -16.36 14.78
N GLY A 228 -2.69 -16.14 13.82
CA GLY A 228 -4.06 -15.66 14.05
C GLY A 228 -4.88 -16.61 14.91
N LEU A 229 -4.75 -17.93 14.73
CA LEU A 229 -5.43 -18.91 15.59
C LEU A 229 -4.99 -18.82 17.05
N GLU A 230 -3.77 -18.37 17.32
CA GLU A 230 -3.28 -18.21 18.67
C GLU A 230 -3.55 -16.81 19.24
N MET A 231 -3.41 -15.77 18.44
CA MET A 231 -3.39 -14.38 18.87
C MET A 231 -4.74 -13.65 18.76
N LEU A 232 -5.67 -14.11 17.91
CA LEU A 232 -7.01 -13.53 17.84
C LEU A 232 -7.84 -13.93 19.09
N ALA A 233 -8.66 -13.02 19.54
CA ALA A 233 -9.74 -13.30 20.50
C ALA A 233 -10.77 -14.27 19.89
N ALA A 234 -11.58 -14.91 20.73
CA ALA A 234 -12.72 -15.69 20.26
C ALA A 234 -13.69 -14.76 19.48
N GLY A 235 -14.01 -15.13 18.25
CA GLY A 235 -14.79 -14.29 17.33
C GLY A 235 -14.01 -13.13 16.71
N GLY A 236 -12.69 -13.05 16.92
CA GLY A 236 -11.80 -12.13 16.25
C GLY A 236 -11.66 -12.44 14.76
N ALA A 237 -11.33 -11.46 13.97
CA ALA A 237 -11.31 -11.53 12.50
C ALA A 237 -9.90 -11.39 11.92
N LEU A 238 -9.60 -12.22 10.94
CA LEU A 238 -8.41 -12.15 10.11
C LEU A 238 -8.77 -11.58 8.74
N TYR A 239 -8.03 -10.56 8.29
CA TYR A 239 -8.23 -9.93 7.00
C TYR A 239 -6.95 -9.96 6.17
N PHE A 240 -7.07 -10.28 4.89
CA PHE A 240 -5.96 -10.24 3.94
C PHE A 240 -6.32 -9.51 2.66
N GLU A 241 -5.38 -8.74 2.13
CA GLU A 241 -5.29 -8.52 0.69
C GLU A 241 -4.63 -9.75 0.05
N ILE A 242 -5.13 -10.18 -1.11
CA ILE A 242 -4.70 -11.42 -1.73
C ILE A 242 -4.35 -11.27 -3.22
N ASN A 243 -3.51 -12.16 -3.71
CA ASN A 243 -3.34 -12.35 -5.13
C ASN A 243 -4.65 -12.89 -5.75
N ARG A 244 -5.12 -12.21 -6.80
CA ARG A 244 -6.37 -12.56 -7.51
C ARG A 244 -6.45 -13.99 -8.02
N ALA A 245 -5.30 -14.63 -8.25
CA ALA A 245 -5.22 -16.00 -8.76
C ALA A 245 -5.51 -17.06 -7.70
N TYR A 246 -5.44 -16.73 -6.40
CA TYR A 246 -5.45 -17.71 -5.32
C TYR A 246 -6.66 -17.60 -4.37
N GLY A 247 -7.71 -16.86 -4.73
CA GLY A 247 -8.87 -16.62 -3.85
C GLY A 247 -9.50 -17.89 -3.29
N GLU A 248 -9.88 -18.86 -4.15
CA GLU A 248 -10.47 -20.12 -3.72
C GLU A 248 -9.49 -21.01 -2.93
N MET A 249 -8.20 -20.98 -3.29
CA MET A 249 -7.16 -21.72 -2.56
C MET A 249 -6.98 -21.15 -1.15
N MET A 250 -6.99 -19.83 -1.02
CA MET A 250 -6.97 -19.14 0.27
C MET A 250 -8.17 -19.50 1.14
N LYS A 251 -9.37 -19.50 0.54
CA LYS A 251 -10.60 -19.86 1.24
C LYS A 251 -10.51 -21.29 1.80
N THR A 252 -10.17 -22.25 0.95
CA THR A 252 -9.99 -23.66 1.37
C THR A 252 -8.96 -23.80 2.48
N MET A 253 -7.79 -23.14 2.34
CA MET A 253 -6.74 -23.18 3.35
C MET A 253 -7.23 -22.69 4.72
N LEU A 254 -7.95 -21.55 4.76
CA LEU A 254 -8.45 -20.98 6.01
C LEU A 254 -9.54 -21.85 6.65
N GLU A 255 -10.46 -22.42 5.85
CA GLU A 255 -11.48 -23.38 6.30
C GLU A 255 -10.84 -24.64 6.88
N ASP A 256 -9.84 -25.22 6.20
CA ASP A 256 -9.09 -26.40 6.66
C ASP A 256 -8.30 -26.14 7.96
N MET A 257 -7.84 -24.91 8.17
CA MET A 257 -7.20 -24.50 9.43
C MET A 257 -8.17 -24.27 10.59
N GLY A 258 -9.48 -24.29 10.33
CA GLY A 258 -10.52 -24.15 11.37
C GLY A 258 -11.08 -22.76 11.51
N TYR A 259 -10.79 -21.84 10.61
CA TYR A 259 -11.49 -20.57 10.54
C TYR A 259 -12.92 -20.73 10.06
N ASN A 260 -13.81 -19.86 10.53
CA ASN A 260 -15.23 -19.86 10.18
C ASN A 260 -15.60 -18.63 9.35
N ASN A 261 -16.75 -18.65 8.71
CA ASN A 261 -17.32 -17.53 7.96
C ASN A 261 -16.28 -16.89 7.00
N VAL A 262 -15.59 -17.73 6.23
CA VAL A 262 -14.59 -17.28 5.27
C VAL A 262 -15.29 -16.59 4.09
N GLU A 263 -15.10 -15.28 3.99
CA GLU A 263 -15.72 -14.41 2.98
C GLU A 263 -14.65 -13.87 2.03
N LEU A 264 -14.85 -14.08 0.73
CA LEU A 264 -13.99 -13.57 -0.35
C LEU A 264 -14.68 -12.35 -0.98
N ARG A 265 -14.00 -11.20 -1.07
CA ARG A 265 -14.48 -10.00 -1.75
C ARG A 265 -13.65 -9.65 -2.96
N LYS A 266 -14.33 -9.10 -3.95
CA LYS A 266 -13.74 -8.58 -5.18
C LYS A 266 -13.42 -7.10 -5.03
N ASP A 267 -12.34 -6.68 -5.74
CA ASP A 267 -12.00 -5.27 -5.90
C ASP A 267 -12.97 -4.56 -6.88
N MET A 268 -12.83 -3.25 -7.00
CA MET A 268 -13.60 -2.41 -7.94
C MET A 268 -13.46 -2.84 -9.41
N PHE A 269 -12.45 -3.66 -9.75
CA PHE A 269 -12.24 -4.21 -11.10
C PHE A 269 -12.83 -5.60 -11.28
N GLY A 270 -13.42 -6.18 -10.22
CA GLY A 270 -14.06 -7.49 -10.23
C GLY A 270 -13.12 -8.68 -10.01
N ASN A 271 -11.88 -8.45 -9.60
CA ASN A 271 -10.94 -9.51 -9.23
C ASN A 271 -11.07 -9.88 -7.76
N ASP A 272 -10.87 -11.15 -7.42
CA ASP A 272 -10.74 -11.57 -6.03
C ASP A 272 -9.53 -10.84 -5.41
N ARG A 273 -9.76 -10.08 -4.35
CA ARG A 273 -8.73 -9.19 -3.81
C ARG A 273 -8.61 -9.20 -2.30
N MET A 274 -9.68 -9.50 -1.59
CA MET A 274 -9.69 -9.45 -0.14
C MET A 274 -10.38 -10.69 0.42
N ILE A 275 -9.89 -11.18 1.55
CA ILE A 275 -10.51 -12.29 2.26
C ILE A 275 -10.58 -11.99 3.76
N LYS A 276 -11.70 -12.35 4.37
CA LYS A 276 -11.93 -12.30 5.82
C LYS A 276 -12.26 -13.68 6.34
N ALA A 277 -11.77 -14.00 7.52
CA ALA A 277 -12.09 -15.23 8.23
C ALA A 277 -12.24 -14.98 9.74
N ILE A 278 -13.11 -15.70 10.40
CA ILE A 278 -13.41 -15.57 11.83
C ILE A 278 -12.82 -16.76 12.61
N LYS A 279 -12.11 -16.47 13.69
CA LYS A 279 -11.59 -17.49 14.62
C LYS A 279 -12.70 -18.15 15.44
#